data_fb3d030508da5736a118d1df2ddca3bd
#
_entry.id   fb3d030508da5736a118d1df2ddca3bd
#
_cell.length_a   1.000
_cell.length_b   1.000
_cell.length_c   1.000
_cell.angle_alpha   90.00
_cell.angle_beta   90.00
_cell.angle_gamma   90.00
#
_symmetry.space_group_name_H-M   'P 1'
#
loop_
_entity.id
_entity.type
_entity.pdbx_description
1 polymer ?
#
loop_
_entity_poly.entity_id
_entity_poly.type
_entity_poly.pdbx_seq_one_letter_code
_entity_poly.pdbx_strand_id
1 'polypeptide(L)'
;LGEKRKDVIIVDKVGYKYDENQDESSKNFGGVLGRHSEYHHIIKRAEGCLRRLNTDVIDLMLIHWPDFNTALDEPMRALEKLKADGKIRYCGVSNFNTEMMDYCLKYSDIVTNQVGYHMFDQRVEKSILPYCQEKEIGFMGYGTLGFGLLTGAFTPQTTFADNDWRKWKGGDTFWLPLFKKENFLRELKVGKRLAALAAGYGKSLSQLAISWALRNQVLSVALVGMRNEQEMKQNVEAVEWQLTETDLKEIYTIFKEENCPTYFDYPMALND
;
A
#
# COMPACT_ATOMS: atom_id res chain seq x y z
N LEU A 1 6.50 -18.29 -13.57
CA LEU A 1 6.05 -17.43 -14.69
C LEU A 1 6.50 -17.95 -16.05
N GLY A 2 7.64 -18.68 -16.11
CA GLY A 2 8.17 -19.22 -17.38
C GLY A 2 8.30 -18.13 -18.45
N GLU A 3 7.80 -18.41 -19.65
CA GLU A 3 7.86 -17.46 -20.77
C GLU A 3 7.13 -16.13 -20.52
N LYS A 4 6.16 -16.11 -19.63
CA LYS A 4 5.42 -14.88 -19.25
C LYS A 4 6.20 -13.95 -18.32
N ARG A 5 7.40 -14.34 -17.88
CA ARG A 5 8.22 -13.48 -16.98
C ARG A 5 8.46 -12.08 -17.56
N LYS A 6 8.66 -12.00 -18.87
CA LYS A 6 8.89 -10.74 -19.61
C LYS A 6 7.67 -9.82 -19.71
N ASP A 7 6.47 -10.39 -19.52
CA ASP A 7 5.20 -9.69 -19.68
C ASP A 7 4.67 -9.12 -18.35
N VAL A 8 5.42 -9.32 -17.25
CA VAL A 8 5.03 -8.87 -15.91
C VAL A 8 6.15 -8.08 -15.24
N ILE A 9 5.76 -7.13 -14.41
CA ILE A 9 6.67 -6.38 -13.53
C ILE A 9 6.59 -7.01 -12.14
N ILE A 10 7.72 -7.53 -11.65
CA ILE A 10 7.83 -8.04 -10.28
C ILE A 10 8.27 -6.91 -9.36
N VAL A 11 7.43 -6.61 -8.38
CA VAL A 11 7.74 -5.69 -7.29
C VAL A 11 7.85 -6.49 -5.99
N ASP A 12 8.98 -6.42 -5.32
CA ASP A 12 9.21 -7.12 -4.05
C ASP A 12 9.79 -6.17 -3.00
N LYS A 13 9.78 -6.59 -1.75
CA LYS A 13 10.20 -5.75 -0.62
C LYS A 13 11.17 -6.48 0.29
N VAL A 14 12.14 -5.71 0.82
CA VAL A 14 13.12 -6.15 1.82
C VAL A 14 13.14 -5.19 3.00
N GLY A 15 13.86 -5.51 4.07
CA GLY A 15 14.00 -4.64 5.24
C GLY A 15 13.30 -5.17 6.49
N TYR A 16 12.86 -6.44 6.48
CA TYR A 16 12.42 -7.14 7.68
C TYR A 16 13.39 -8.26 8.07
N LYS A 17 13.58 -8.41 9.38
CA LYS A 17 14.21 -9.59 9.98
C LYS A 17 13.13 -10.61 10.30
N TYR A 18 13.36 -11.85 9.89
CA TYR A 18 12.48 -12.98 10.17
C TYR A 18 13.19 -13.99 11.07
N ASP A 19 12.41 -14.69 11.89
CA ASP A 19 12.91 -15.84 12.63
C ASP A 19 13.12 -17.01 11.63
N GLU A 20 14.37 -17.35 11.38
CA GLU A 20 14.73 -18.42 10.44
C GLU A 20 14.36 -19.83 10.97
N ASN A 21 13.99 -19.94 12.27
CA ASN A 21 13.60 -21.19 12.92
C ASN A 21 12.07 -21.36 13.05
N GLN A 22 11.27 -20.38 12.65
CA GLN A 22 9.82 -20.49 12.72
C GLN A 22 9.24 -20.90 11.37
N ASP A 23 8.32 -21.86 11.43
CA ASP A 23 7.44 -22.23 10.33
C ASP A 23 6.63 -21.01 9.85
N GLU A 24 6.41 -20.89 8.55
CA GLU A 24 5.63 -19.82 7.90
C GLU A 24 4.20 -19.69 8.45
N SER A 25 3.73 -20.69 9.19
CA SER A 25 2.43 -20.70 9.89
C SER A 25 2.41 -19.94 11.22
N SER A 26 3.55 -19.38 11.67
CA SER A 26 3.62 -18.70 12.96
C SER A 26 2.78 -17.42 12.98
N LYS A 27 2.07 -17.21 14.07
CA LYS A 27 0.93 -16.29 14.27
C LYS A 27 1.21 -14.79 14.11
N ASN A 28 2.44 -14.37 13.85
CA ASN A 28 2.85 -12.98 13.78
C ASN A 28 3.48 -12.67 12.43
N PHE A 29 2.70 -12.31 11.40
CA PHE A 29 3.22 -11.92 10.08
C PHE A 29 4.39 -12.79 9.58
N GLY A 30 4.23 -14.13 9.60
CA GLY A 30 5.28 -15.02 9.11
C GLY A 30 6.61 -14.92 9.87
N GLY A 31 6.59 -14.70 11.21
CA GLY A 31 7.81 -14.68 12.04
C GLY A 31 8.64 -13.39 11.93
N VAL A 32 8.03 -12.25 11.61
CA VAL A 32 8.72 -10.96 11.60
C VAL A 32 9.18 -10.59 13.02
N LEU A 33 10.50 -10.44 13.19
CA LEU A 33 11.14 -10.01 14.44
C LEU A 33 11.33 -8.49 14.52
N GLY A 34 11.14 -7.77 13.42
CA GLY A 34 11.31 -6.33 13.35
C GLY A 34 11.86 -5.84 12.02
N ARG A 35 12.17 -4.55 11.96
CA ARG A 35 12.80 -3.90 10.82
C ARG A 35 14.31 -4.12 10.89
N HIS A 36 14.96 -4.32 9.75
CA HIS A 36 16.41 -4.49 9.66
C HIS A 36 16.91 -4.13 8.26
N SER A 37 17.57 -3.00 8.14
CA SER A 37 17.94 -2.41 6.86
C SER A 37 19.44 -2.24 6.65
N GLU A 38 20.28 -2.93 7.45
CA GLU A 38 21.74 -2.96 7.26
C GLU A 38 22.12 -3.49 5.86
N TYR A 39 23.17 -2.95 5.30
CA TYR A 39 23.66 -3.23 3.94
C TYR A 39 23.70 -4.72 3.59
N HIS A 40 24.39 -5.53 4.40
CA HIS A 40 24.52 -6.96 4.11
C HIS A 40 23.21 -7.73 4.28
N HIS A 41 22.35 -7.29 5.20
CA HIS A 41 21.03 -7.88 5.38
C HIS A 41 20.14 -7.65 4.16
N ILE A 42 20.10 -6.43 3.63
CA ILE A 42 19.33 -6.11 2.42
C ILE A 42 19.77 -6.97 1.23
N ILE A 43 21.08 -7.11 1.01
CA ILE A 43 21.61 -7.97 -0.08
C ILE A 43 21.19 -9.43 0.12
N LYS A 44 21.42 -10.00 1.31
CA LYS A 44 21.03 -11.39 1.65
C LYS A 44 19.54 -11.63 1.40
N ARG A 45 18.68 -10.68 1.81
CA ARG A 45 17.22 -10.81 1.67
C ARG A 45 16.80 -10.72 0.20
N ALA A 46 17.32 -9.78 -0.57
CA ALA A 46 17.04 -9.64 -2.00
C ALA A 46 17.45 -10.90 -2.79
N GLU A 47 18.62 -11.47 -2.51
CA GLU A 47 19.04 -12.75 -3.09
C GLU A 47 18.12 -13.91 -2.68
N GLY A 48 17.60 -13.88 -1.45
CA GLY A 48 16.56 -14.80 -0.99
C GLY A 48 15.26 -14.69 -1.79
N CYS A 49 14.84 -13.46 -2.11
CA CYS A 49 13.66 -13.20 -2.96
C CYS A 49 13.86 -13.78 -4.37
N LEU A 50 15.02 -13.53 -5.00
CA LEU A 50 15.35 -14.09 -6.32
C LEU A 50 15.25 -15.61 -6.34
N ARG A 51 15.84 -16.28 -5.34
CA ARG A 51 15.76 -17.75 -5.24
C ARG A 51 14.34 -18.26 -5.08
N ARG A 52 13.52 -17.67 -4.19
CA ARG A 52 12.13 -18.09 -3.96
C ARG A 52 11.22 -17.82 -5.17
N LEU A 53 11.45 -16.72 -5.86
CA LEU A 53 10.71 -16.36 -7.07
C LEU A 53 11.21 -17.11 -8.31
N ASN A 54 12.32 -17.83 -8.21
CA ASN A 54 13.00 -18.52 -9.31
C ASN A 54 13.18 -17.58 -10.52
N THR A 55 13.84 -16.44 -10.28
CA THR A 55 14.16 -15.42 -11.29
C THR A 55 15.52 -14.82 -11.01
N ASP A 56 16.20 -14.40 -12.06
CA ASP A 56 17.52 -13.76 -11.96
C ASP A 56 17.44 -12.26 -11.70
N VAL A 57 16.25 -11.67 -11.95
CA VAL A 57 16.04 -10.22 -11.79
C VAL A 57 14.66 -9.89 -11.23
N ILE A 58 14.64 -8.95 -10.28
CA ILE A 58 13.41 -8.29 -9.80
C ILE A 58 13.34 -6.91 -10.46
N ASP A 59 12.16 -6.55 -10.99
CA ASP A 59 12.03 -5.28 -11.73
C ASP A 59 12.11 -4.08 -10.78
N LEU A 60 11.47 -4.16 -9.61
CA LEU A 60 11.47 -3.08 -8.63
C LEU A 60 11.61 -3.65 -7.21
N MET A 61 12.67 -3.26 -6.52
CA MET A 61 12.91 -3.63 -5.11
C MET A 61 12.67 -2.44 -4.21
N LEU A 62 11.84 -2.61 -3.16
CA LEU A 62 11.52 -1.56 -2.20
C LEU A 62 12.09 -1.88 -0.81
N ILE A 63 12.53 -0.85 -0.10
CA ILE A 63 12.66 -0.92 1.36
C ILE A 63 11.24 -0.84 1.95
N HIS A 64 10.82 -1.88 2.69
CA HIS A 64 9.41 -2.05 3.10
C HIS A 64 8.96 -1.01 4.13
N TRP A 65 9.83 -0.69 5.09
CA TRP A 65 9.65 0.34 6.11
C TRP A 65 11.00 0.95 6.47
N PRO A 66 11.04 2.22 6.88
CA PRO A 66 12.26 2.79 7.43
C PRO A 66 12.65 2.04 8.71
N ASP A 67 13.93 1.73 8.86
CA ASP A 67 14.53 1.17 10.07
C ASP A 67 15.29 2.28 10.79
N PHE A 68 14.77 2.71 11.93
CA PHE A 68 15.35 3.84 12.69
C PHE A 68 16.61 3.46 13.48
N ASN A 69 16.98 2.18 13.50
CA ASN A 69 18.23 1.69 14.09
C ASN A 69 19.38 1.60 13.08
N THR A 70 19.08 1.83 11.80
CA THR A 70 20.05 1.76 10.69
C THR A 70 20.07 3.09 9.95
N ALA A 71 21.26 3.60 9.65
CA ALA A 71 21.38 4.81 8.82
C ALA A 71 20.80 4.58 7.43
N LEU A 72 20.01 5.52 6.92
CA LEU A 72 19.26 5.36 5.67
C LEU A 72 20.14 5.21 4.41
N ASP A 73 21.42 5.59 4.46
CA ASP A 73 22.38 5.36 3.38
C ASP A 73 22.74 3.89 3.20
N GLU A 74 22.71 3.09 4.27
CA GLU A 74 23.06 1.65 4.19
C GLU A 74 22.13 0.87 3.24
N PRO A 75 20.79 0.89 3.42
CA PRO A 75 19.90 0.22 2.47
C PRO A 75 19.99 0.80 1.06
N MET A 76 20.22 2.12 0.91
CA MET A 76 20.37 2.73 -0.42
C MET A 76 21.61 2.23 -1.13
N ARG A 77 22.77 2.17 -0.46
CA ARG A 77 24.00 1.60 -1.02
C ARG A 77 23.84 0.10 -1.37
N ALA A 78 23.08 -0.64 -0.58
CA ALA A 78 22.77 -2.04 -0.89
C ALA A 78 21.92 -2.18 -2.17
N LEU A 79 20.92 -1.32 -2.33
CA LEU A 79 20.07 -1.31 -3.54
C LEU A 79 20.91 -0.92 -4.78
N GLU A 80 21.79 0.08 -4.68
CA GLU A 80 22.71 0.43 -5.78
C GLU A 80 23.65 -0.72 -6.15
N LYS A 81 24.17 -1.45 -5.15
CA LYS A 81 24.98 -2.66 -5.40
C LYS A 81 24.16 -3.72 -6.14
N LEU A 82 22.93 -3.97 -5.73
CA LEU A 82 22.02 -4.92 -6.39
C LEU A 82 21.68 -4.52 -7.83
N LYS A 83 21.52 -3.20 -8.10
CA LYS A 83 21.36 -2.66 -9.47
C LYS A 83 22.62 -2.90 -10.30
N ALA A 84 23.79 -2.58 -9.76
CA ALA A 84 25.08 -2.78 -10.45
C ALA A 84 25.35 -4.25 -10.76
N ASP A 85 24.90 -5.18 -9.90
CA ASP A 85 24.99 -6.62 -10.10
C ASP A 85 23.92 -7.17 -11.07
N GLY A 86 23.01 -6.33 -11.58
CA GLY A 86 21.92 -6.75 -12.47
C GLY A 86 20.82 -7.57 -11.79
N LYS A 87 20.79 -7.64 -10.44
CA LYS A 87 19.82 -8.40 -9.65
C LYS A 87 18.48 -7.69 -9.51
N ILE A 88 18.48 -6.35 -9.56
CA ILE A 88 17.28 -5.53 -9.61
C ILE A 88 17.41 -4.49 -10.72
N ARG A 89 16.29 -4.04 -11.31
CA ARG A 89 16.31 -2.99 -12.34
C ARG A 89 16.16 -1.60 -11.75
N TYR A 90 15.20 -1.47 -10.84
CA TYR A 90 14.86 -0.22 -10.18
C TYR A 90 14.75 -0.43 -8.67
N CYS A 91 14.90 0.64 -7.92
CA CYS A 91 14.70 0.63 -6.49
C CYS A 91 13.78 1.78 -6.04
N GLY A 92 13.19 1.60 -4.87
CA GLY A 92 12.31 2.58 -4.25
C GLY A 92 12.13 2.30 -2.77
N VAL A 93 11.21 3.01 -2.18
CA VAL A 93 10.92 2.92 -0.75
C VAL A 93 9.43 2.70 -0.51
N SER A 94 9.06 2.32 0.72
CA SER A 94 7.68 2.21 1.15
C SER A 94 7.53 2.80 2.55
N ASN A 95 6.50 3.62 2.75
CA ASN A 95 6.21 4.27 4.04
C ASN A 95 7.30 5.26 4.49
N PHE A 96 7.94 5.94 3.56
CA PHE A 96 8.92 6.99 3.86
C PHE A 96 8.23 8.38 3.82
N ASN A 97 8.64 9.27 4.71
CA ASN A 97 8.26 10.68 4.64
C ASN A 97 9.16 11.48 3.69
N THR A 98 8.88 12.75 3.51
CA THR A 98 9.60 13.61 2.56
C THR A 98 11.06 13.79 2.92
N GLU A 99 11.38 13.99 4.22
CA GLU A 99 12.76 14.16 4.70
C GLU A 99 13.60 12.89 4.49
N MET A 100 13.00 11.72 4.72
CA MET A 100 13.67 10.44 4.48
C MET A 100 13.93 10.24 2.98
N MET A 101 12.98 10.59 2.12
CA MET A 101 13.18 10.50 0.67
C MET A 101 14.27 11.46 0.19
N ASP A 102 14.29 12.72 0.68
CA ASP A 102 15.37 13.67 0.39
C ASP A 102 16.75 13.13 0.78
N TYR A 103 16.81 12.42 1.92
CA TYR A 103 18.06 11.81 2.35
C TYR A 103 18.46 10.65 1.41
N CYS A 104 17.53 9.78 1.07
CA CYS A 104 17.76 8.62 0.21
C CYS A 104 18.23 9.03 -1.19
N LEU A 105 17.66 10.10 -1.76
CA LEU A 105 18.03 10.62 -3.09
C LEU A 105 19.49 11.07 -3.21
N LYS A 106 20.18 11.28 -2.10
CA LYS A 106 21.64 11.57 -2.11
C LYS A 106 22.49 10.33 -2.44
N TYR A 107 21.92 9.14 -2.32
CA TYR A 107 22.64 7.87 -2.43
C TYR A 107 22.10 6.94 -3.51
N SER A 108 20.84 7.12 -3.94
CA SER A 108 20.19 6.27 -4.93
C SER A 108 19.03 7.00 -5.59
N ASP A 109 18.83 6.74 -6.88
CA ASP A 109 17.67 7.20 -7.62
C ASP A 109 16.46 6.31 -7.26
N ILE A 110 15.73 6.69 -6.20
CA ILE A 110 14.49 6.01 -5.85
C ILE A 110 13.39 6.41 -6.82
N VAL A 111 12.81 5.42 -7.52
CA VAL A 111 11.81 5.68 -8.56
C VAL A 111 10.38 5.73 -8.03
N THR A 112 10.13 5.30 -6.79
CA THR A 112 8.79 5.29 -6.21
C THR A 112 8.81 5.28 -4.69
N ASN A 113 7.72 5.81 -4.09
CA ASN A 113 7.34 5.56 -2.70
C ASN A 113 5.99 4.87 -2.66
N GLN A 114 5.90 3.75 -1.94
CA GLN A 114 4.66 2.99 -1.79
C GLN A 114 4.05 3.23 -0.41
N VAL A 115 2.87 3.87 -0.33
CA VAL A 115 2.22 4.25 0.94
C VAL A 115 0.73 3.94 0.90
N GLY A 116 0.07 3.82 2.07
CA GLY A 116 -1.37 3.65 2.18
C GLY A 116 -2.13 4.82 1.57
N TYR A 117 -3.11 4.52 0.69
CA TYR A 117 -3.96 5.53 0.08
C TYR A 117 -5.30 4.95 -0.34
N HIS A 118 -6.36 5.44 0.27
CA HIS A 118 -7.75 5.04 -0.05
C HIS A 118 -8.73 6.08 0.48
N MET A 119 -10.01 5.94 0.14
CA MET A 119 -11.05 6.93 0.46
C MET A 119 -11.12 7.29 1.96
N PHE A 120 -10.80 6.35 2.86
CA PHE A 120 -10.74 6.59 4.31
C PHE A 120 -9.35 7.03 4.79
N ASP A 121 -8.30 7.02 3.97
CA ASP A 121 -6.95 7.48 4.32
C ASP A 121 -6.37 8.38 3.23
N GLN A 122 -6.48 9.69 3.44
CA GLN A 122 -6.02 10.71 2.50
C GLN A 122 -4.80 11.49 3.01
N ARG A 123 -4.12 11.00 4.06
CA ARG A 123 -2.97 11.69 4.70
C ARG A 123 -1.85 12.03 3.72
N VAL A 124 -1.60 11.17 2.75
CA VAL A 124 -0.55 11.34 1.74
C VAL A 124 -0.79 12.54 0.82
N GLU A 125 -2.04 12.99 0.66
CA GLU A 125 -2.39 14.14 -0.20
C GLU A 125 -1.81 15.45 0.34
N LYS A 126 -1.52 15.53 1.63
CA LYS A 126 -1.02 16.74 2.28
C LYS A 126 0.44 17.05 1.96
N SER A 127 1.29 16.05 1.86
CA SER A 127 2.74 16.25 1.73
C SER A 127 3.42 15.27 0.76
N ILE A 128 3.11 13.98 0.85
CA ILE A 128 3.84 12.96 0.10
C ILE A 128 3.52 13.03 -1.39
N LEU A 129 2.24 13.13 -1.76
CA LEU A 129 1.88 13.25 -3.19
C LEU A 129 2.43 14.52 -3.84
N PRO A 130 2.31 15.74 -3.25
CA PRO A 130 2.94 16.92 -3.79
C PRO A 130 4.46 16.80 -3.92
N TYR A 131 5.12 16.21 -2.93
CA TYR A 131 6.56 15.96 -2.97
C TYR A 131 6.94 14.98 -4.08
N CYS A 132 6.23 13.86 -4.22
CA CYS A 132 6.47 12.90 -5.29
C CYS A 132 6.30 13.55 -6.67
N GLN A 133 5.31 14.41 -6.84
CA GLN A 133 5.11 15.17 -8.07
C GLN A 133 6.27 16.12 -8.35
N GLU A 134 6.73 16.89 -7.35
CA GLU A 134 7.84 17.82 -7.47
C GLU A 134 9.15 17.13 -7.85
N LYS A 135 9.41 15.96 -7.24
CA LYS A 135 10.66 15.20 -7.45
C LYS A 135 10.58 14.17 -8.58
N GLU A 136 9.48 14.11 -9.31
CA GLU A 136 9.25 13.11 -10.37
C GLU A 136 9.38 11.66 -9.86
N ILE A 137 9.04 11.42 -8.58
CA ILE A 137 9.01 10.10 -7.97
C ILE A 137 7.61 9.52 -8.17
N GLY A 138 7.51 8.31 -8.71
CA GLY A 138 6.24 7.59 -8.83
C GLY A 138 5.63 7.31 -7.46
N PHE A 139 4.31 7.29 -7.37
CA PHE A 139 3.61 6.95 -6.15
C PHE A 139 2.76 5.68 -6.35
N MET A 140 2.91 4.71 -5.46
CA MET A 140 2.12 3.48 -5.45
C MET A 140 1.21 3.47 -4.21
N GLY A 141 -0.10 3.45 -4.41
CA GLY A 141 -1.07 3.42 -3.31
C GLY A 141 -1.44 1.99 -2.91
N TYR A 142 -1.16 1.57 -1.67
CA TYR A 142 -1.68 0.30 -1.16
C TYR A 142 -2.94 0.50 -0.31
N GLY A 143 -3.66 -0.60 -0.08
CA GLY A 143 -4.89 -0.57 0.69
C GLY A 143 -6.06 0.09 -0.04
N THR A 144 -6.02 0.21 -1.36
CA THR A 144 -7.00 0.92 -2.21
C THR A 144 -8.45 0.58 -1.90
N LEU A 145 -8.74 -0.65 -1.49
CA LEU A 145 -10.08 -1.10 -1.07
C LEU A 145 -10.36 -0.92 0.43
N GLY A 146 -9.61 -0.07 1.13
CA GLY A 146 -9.77 0.18 2.56
C GLY A 146 -9.67 -1.10 3.39
N PHE A 147 -8.76 -2.01 3.00
CA PHE A 147 -8.55 -3.30 3.65
C PHE A 147 -9.82 -4.17 3.73
N GLY A 148 -10.73 -4.00 2.79
CA GLY A 148 -12.00 -4.70 2.68
C GLY A 148 -13.24 -3.83 2.96
N LEU A 149 -13.09 -2.67 3.59
CA LEU A 149 -14.20 -1.74 3.88
C LEU A 149 -14.93 -1.25 2.62
N LEU A 150 -14.19 -1.11 1.51
CA LEU A 150 -14.68 -0.63 0.22
C LEU A 150 -15.02 -1.76 -0.77
N THR A 151 -15.28 -2.96 -0.27
CA THR A 151 -15.70 -4.10 -1.11
C THR A 151 -17.19 -4.39 -1.05
N GLY A 152 -17.88 -3.88 -0.01
CA GLY A 152 -19.27 -4.23 0.29
C GLY A 152 -19.44 -5.61 0.94
N ALA A 153 -18.34 -6.33 1.23
CA ALA A 153 -18.40 -7.68 1.82
C ALA A 153 -18.65 -7.66 3.34
N PHE A 154 -18.33 -6.57 4.02
CA PHE A 154 -18.50 -6.49 5.47
C PHE A 154 -19.89 -6.04 5.87
N THR A 155 -20.36 -6.56 7.00
CA THR A 155 -21.62 -6.21 7.66
C THR A 155 -21.36 -5.78 9.11
N PRO A 156 -22.33 -5.16 9.79
CA PRO A 156 -22.19 -4.85 11.22
C PRO A 156 -21.89 -6.06 12.13
N GLN A 157 -22.16 -7.28 11.65
CA GLN A 157 -21.92 -8.54 12.32
C GLN A 157 -20.58 -9.18 11.93
N THR A 158 -19.85 -8.59 11.00
CA THR A 158 -18.53 -9.12 10.60
C THR A 158 -17.60 -9.14 11.80
N THR A 159 -16.96 -10.29 11.99
CA THR A 159 -15.94 -10.52 13.00
C THR A 159 -14.66 -10.98 12.32
N PHE A 160 -13.54 -10.67 12.93
CA PHE A 160 -12.22 -11.08 12.45
C PHE A 160 -11.65 -12.15 13.39
N ALA A 161 -10.92 -13.12 12.85
CA ALA A 161 -10.23 -14.13 13.65
C ALA A 161 -9.19 -13.47 14.59
N ASP A 162 -8.81 -14.15 15.66
CA ASP A 162 -7.88 -13.59 16.65
C ASP A 162 -6.48 -13.31 16.09
N ASN A 163 -6.09 -14.04 15.05
CA ASN A 163 -4.84 -13.83 14.32
C ASN A 163 -4.99 -12.87 13.13
N ASP A 164 -6.14 -12.27 12.89
CA ASP A 164 -6.34 -11.28 11.85
C ASP A 164 -5.78 -9.92 12.30
N TRP A 165 -4.91 -9.35 11.51
CA TRP A 165 -4.24 -8.09 11.81
C TRP A 165 -5.20 -6.90 11.94
N ARG A 166 -6.40 -6.95 11.36
CA ARG A 166 -7.46 -5.94 11.52
C ARG A 166 -8.01 -5.87 12.95
N LYS A 167 -7.78 -6.92 13.74
CA LYS A 167 -8.17 -6.99 15.17
C LYS A 167 -7.05 -6.50 16.11
N TRP A 168 -5.84 -6.31 15.59
CA TRP A 168 -4.71 -5.92 16.43
C TRP A 168 -4.88 -4.52 17.02
N LYS A 169 -4.20 -4.28 18.12
CA LYS A 169 -4.25 -2.99 18.83
C LYS A 169 -5.70 -2.47 19.01
N GLY A 170 -6.68 -3.38 19.14
CA GLY A 170 -8.09 -3.02 19.32
C GLY A 170 -8.74 -2.42 18.07
N GLY A 171 -8.25 -2.75 16.87
CA GLY A 171 -8.79 -2.27 15.59
C GLY A 171 -8.04 -1.06 14.99
N ASP A 172 -6.87 -0.73 15.55
CA ASP A 172 -5.98 0.26 14.91
C ASP A 172 -5.20 -0.41 13.77
N THR A 173 -5.30 0.15 12.59
CA THR A 173 -4.68 -0.35 11.37
C THR A 173 -3.83 0.77 10.75
N PHE A 174 -2.53 0.55 10.64
CA PHE A 174 -1.61 1.56 10.11
C PHE A 174 -1.78 2.93 10.79
N TRP A 175 -1.89 2.90 12.15
CA TRP A 175 -2.15 4.06 13.02
C TRP A 175 -3.49 4.78 12.77
N LEU A 176 -4.42 4.13 12.08
CA LEU A 176 -5.79 4.59 11.91
C LEU A 176 -6.76 3.66 12.63
N PRO A 177 -7.75 4.19 13.34
CA PRO A 177 -8.70 3.40 14.12
C PRO A 177 -9.84 2.82 13.25
N LEU A 178 -9.51 2.32 12.03
CA LEU A 178 -10.47 1.90 11.01
C LEU A 178 -11.39 0.78 11.48
N PHE A 179 -10.86 -0.20 12.23
CA PHE A 179 -11.64 -1.36 12.68
C PHE A 179 -12.09 -1.26 14.13
N LYS A 180 -11.92 -0.10 14.79
CA LYS A 180 -12.60 0.16 16.07
C LYS A 180 -14.08 0.21 15.84
N LYS A 181 -14.87 -0.43 16.71
CA LYS A 181 -16.30 -0.70 16.52
C LYS A 181 -17.09 0.52 16.00
N GLU A 182 -16.90 1.68 16.59
CA GLU A 182 -17.64 2.89 16.21
C GLU A 182 -17.28 3.38 14.79
N ASN A 183 -16.00 3.42 14.48
CA ASN A 183 -15.50 3.82 13.16
C ASN A 183 -15.90 2.80 12.11
N PHE A 184 -15.69 1.51 12.38
CA PHE A 184 -16.09 0.43 11.49
C PHE A 184 -17.58 0.52 11.08
N LEU A 185 -18.48 0.74 12.06
CA LEU A 185 -19.92 0.89 11.78
C LEU A 185 -20.21 2.15 10.95
N ARG A 186 -19.48 3.23 11.18
CA ARG A 186 -19.61 4.48 10.42
C ARG A 186 -19.13 4.32 8.99
N GLU A 187 -17.97 3.70 8.81
CA GLU A 187 -17.37 3.41 7.50
C GLU A 187 -18.24 2.46 6.68
N LEU A 188 -18.91 1.49 7.32
CA LEU A 188 -19.90 0.64 6.64
C LEU A 188 -21.11 1.43 6.14
N LYS A 189 -21.59 2.46 6.88
CA LYS A 189 -22.68 3.32 6.40
C LYS A 189 -22.24 4.13 5.19
N VAL A 190 -21.05 4.72 5.24
CA VAL A 190 -20.43 5.40 4.08
C VAL A 190 -20.32 4.44 2.91
N GLY A 191 -19.75 3.25 3.12
CA GLY A 191 -19.61 2.23 2.07
C GLY A 191 -20.93 1.83 1.41
N LYS A 192 -22.03 1.71 2.20
CA LYS A 192 -23.37 1.42 1.67
C LYS A 192 -23.88 2.53 0.76
N ARG A 193 -23.69 3.80 1.13
CA ARG A 193 -24.10 4.95 0.33
C ARG A 193 -23.26 5.09 -0.93
N LEU A 194 -21.94 4.90 -0.82
CA LEU A 194 -21.03 4.87 -1.97
C LEU A 194 -21.37 3.72 -2.94
N ALA A 195 -21.78 2.57 -2.42
CA ALA A 195 -22.22 1.44 -3.25
C ALA A 195 -23.49 1.81 -4.05
N ALA A 196 -24.41 2.56 -3.45
CA ALA A 196 -25.61 3.05 -4.17
C ALA A 196 -25.25 4.05 -5.27
N LEU A 197 -24.30 4.95 -5.02
CA LEU A 197 -23.76 5.86 -6.04
C LEU A 197 -23.13 5.06 -7.20
N ALA A 198 -22.26 4.11 -6.92
CA ALA A 198 -21.63 3.27 -7.93
C ALA A 198 -22.66 2.46 -8.76
N ALA A 199 -23.69 1.93 -8.09
CA ALA A 199 -24.77 1.18 -8.74
C ALA A 199 -25.54 2.02 -9.77
N GLY A 200 -25.67 3.35 -9.57
CA GLY A 200 -26.23 4.28 -10.56
C GLY A 200 -25.46 4.27 -11.89
N TYR A 201 -24.20 3.90 -11.88
CA TYR A 201 -23.34 3.74 -13.06
C TYR A 201 -23.19 2.26 -13.51
N GLY A 202 -23.92 1.32 -12.91
CA GLY A 202 -23.74 -0.10 -13.14
C GLY A 202 -22.37 -0.64 -12.65
N LYS A 203 -21.75 0.04 -11.70
CA LYS A 203 -20.43 -0.28 -11.16
C LYS A 203 -20.51 -0.74 -9.70
N SER A 204 -19.47 -1.43 -9.24
CA SER A 204 -19.34 -1.88 -7.85
C SER A 204 -18.66 -0.82 -6.97
N LEU A 205 -18.82 -0.97 -5.64
CA LEU A 205 -18.10 -0.14 -4.66
C LEU A 205 -16.57 -0.26 -4.82
N SER A 206 -16.05 -1.45 -5.12
CA SER A 206 -14.61 -1.65 -5.37
C SER A 206 -14.15 -0.87 -6.59
N GLN A 207 -14.94 -0.86 -7.66
CA GLN A 207 -14.62 -0.09 -8.86
C GLN A 207 -14.64 1.43 -8.56
N LEU A 208 -15.60 1.91 -7.76
CA LEU A 208 -15.64 3.30 -7.31
C LEU A 208 -14.37 3.66 -6.53
N ALA A 209 -13.96 2.82 -5.59
CA ALA A 209 -12.79 3.05 -4.76
C ALA A 209 -11.49 3.10 -5.59
N ILE A 210 -11.36 2.23 -6.59
CA ILE A 210 -10.21 2.21 -7.50
C ILE A 210 -10.21 3.47 -8.38
N SER A 211 -11.33 3.81 -9.02
CA SER A 211 -11.45 5.02 -9.85
C SER A 211 -11.19 6.28 -9.05
N TRP A 212 -11.67 6.33 -7.79
CA TRP A 212 -11.40 7.45 -6.89
C TRP A 212 -9.89 7.60 -6.60
N ALA A 213 -9.19 6.52 -6.34
CA ALA A 213 -7.75 6.57 -6.11
C ALA A 213 -7.00 7.03 -7.38
N LEU A 214 -7.35 6.46 -8.53
CA LEU A 214 -6.74 6.77 -9.83
C LEU A 214 -7.05 8.18 -10.36
N ARG A 215 -8.02 8.91 -9.76
CA ARG A 215 -8.27 10.31 -10.10
C ARG A 215 -7.04 11.20 -9.85
N ASN A 216 -6.19 10.81 -8.93
CA ASN A 216 -4.99 11.55 -8.61
C ASN A 216 -3.88 11.19 -9.60
N GLN A 217 -3.48 12.14 -10.43
CA GLN A 217 -2.51 11.94 -11.51
C GLN A 217 -1.09 11.58 -11.02
N VAL A 218 -0.78 11.83 -9.76
CA VAL A 218 0.50 11.44 -9.14
C VAL A 218 0.53 9.94 -8.81
N LEU A 219 -0.64 9.33 -8.62
CA LEU A 219 -0.75 7.89 -8.38
C LEU A 219 -0.40 7.11 -9.65
N SER A 220 0.77 6.52 -9.69
CA SER A 220 1.23 5.69 -10.81
C SER A 220 0.61 4.29 -10.79
N VAL A 221 0.35 3.74 -9.59
CA VAL A 221 -0.19 2.39 -9.41
C VAL A 221 -1.11 2.33 -8.20
N ALA A 222 -2.35 1.87 -8.39
CA ALA A 222 -3.23 1.46 -7.31
C ALA A 222 -3.04 -0.04 -7.05
N LEU A 223 -2.56 -0.40 -5.86
CA LEU A 223 -2.36 -1.80 -5.47
C LEU A 223 -3.66 -2.38 -4.93
N VAL A 224 -4.21 -3.34 -5.65
CA VAL A 224 -5.50 -3.95 -5.33
C VAL A 224 -5.32 -5.45 -5.12
N GLY A 225 -5.68 -5.94 -3.93
CA GLY A 225 -5.75 -7.36 -3.65
C GLY A 225 -6.92 -8.01 -4.38
N MET A 226 -6.71 -9.21 -4.91
CA MET A 226 -7.75 -10.02 -5.55
C MET A 226 -7.56 -11.49 -5.17
N ARG A 227 -8.64 -12.25 -5.12
CA ARG A 227 -8.65 -13.65 -4.70
C ARG A 227 -8.96 -14.62 -5.85
N ASN A 228 -9.53 -14.10 -6.93
CA ASN A 228 -9.95 -14.88 -8.08
C ASN A 228 -9.98 -14.03 -9.36
N GLU A 229 -10.14 -14.70 -10.48
CA GLU A 229 -10.18 -14.09 -11.83
C GLU A 229 -11.33 -13.09 -12.01
N GLN A 230 -12.49 -13.36 -11.41
CA GLN A 230 -13.65 -12.48 -11.53
C GLN A 230 -13.38 -11.13 -10.84
N GLU A 231 -12.84 -11.15 -9.63
CA GLU A 231 -12.42 -9.92 -8.94
C GLU A 231 -11.37 -9.14 -9.75
N MET A 232 -10.42 -9.87 -10.35
CA MET A 232 -9.40 -9.24 -11.20
C MET A 232 -10.05 -8.51 -12.39
N LYS A 233 -10.93 -9.14 -13.13
CA LYS A 233 -11.62 -8.55 -14.29
C LYS A 233 -12.41 -7.31 -13.87
N GLN A 234 -13.19 -7.40 -12.81
CA GLN A 234 -13.96 -6.27 -12.28
C GLN A 234 -13.07 -5.09 -11.84
N ASN A 235 -11.95 -5.38 -11.17
CA ASN A 235 -11.02 -4.36 -10.73
C ASN A 235 -10.34 -3.64 -11.90
N VAL A 236 -9.96 -4.37 -12.95
CA VAL A 236 -9.34 -3.79 -14.15
C VAL A 236 -10.31 -2.87 -14.89
N GLU A 237 -11.58 -3.20 -14.98
CA GLU A 237 -12.62 -2.35 -15.61
C GLU A 237 -12.78 -0.98 -14.92
N ALA A 238 -12.33 -0.83 -13.67
CA ALA A 238 -12.38 0.45 -12.97
C ALA A 238 -11.47 1.52 -13.59
N VAL A 239 -10.42 1.10 -14.31
CA VAL A 239 -9.45 2.02 -14.95
C VAL A 239 -10.12 2.90 -16.02
N GLU A 240 -11.17 2.38 -16.67
CA GLU A 240 -11.91 3.11 -17.71
C GLU A 240 -12.94 4.09 -17.15
N TRP A 241 -13.25 4.03 -15.85
CA TRP A 241 -14.26 4.88 -15.23
C TRP A 241 -13.65 6.15 -14.63
N GLN A 242 -13.90 7.26 -15.27
CA GLN A 242 -13.50 8.58 -14.76
C GLN A 242 -14.64 9.21 -13.96
N LEU A 243 -14.38 9.56 -12.71
CA LEU A 243 -15.32 10.27 -11.85
C LEU A 243 -15.41 11.74 -12.26
N THR A 244 -16.63 12.25 -12.30
CA THR A 244 -16.88 13.67 -12.55
C THR A 244 -16.69 14.49 -11.27
N GLU A 245 -16.58 15.82 -11.41
CA GLU A 245 -16.58 16.73 -10.26
C GLU A 245 -17.86 16.61 -9.41
N THR A 246 -18.99 16.27 -10.04
CA THR A 246 -20.26 16.03 -9.34
C THR A 246 -20.18 14.77 -8.49
N ASP A 247 -19.62 13.70 -9.01
CA ASP A 247 -19.41 12.45 -8.27
C ASP A 247 -18.50 12.69 -7.06
N LEU A 248 -17.40 13.42 -7.25
CA LEU A 248 -16.48 13.75 -6.16
C LEU A 248 -17.16 14.57 -5.07
N LYS A 249 -17.98 15.57 -5.44
CA LYS A 249 -18.77 16.35 -4.47
C LYS A 249 -19.76 15.48 -3.70
N GLU A 250 -20.42 14.54 -4.39
CA GLU A 250 -21.36 13.63 -3.75
C GLU A 250 -20.63 12.67 -2.79
N ILE A 251 -19.49 12.11 -3.21
CA ILE A 251 -18.63 11.27 -2.35
C ILE A 251 -18.29 12.03 -1.05
N TYR A 252 -17.74 13.25 -1.15
CA TYR A 252 -17.36 14.01 0.04
C TYR A 252 -18.56 14.47 0.88
N THR A 253 -19.73 14.70 0.26
CA THR A 253 -20.98 14.96 0.98
C THR A 253 -21.39 13.76 1.82
N ILE A 254 -21.30 12.54 1.28
CA ILE A 254 -21.56 11.31 2.01
C ILE A 254 -20.66 11.18 3.25
N PHE A 255 -19.35 11.41 3.10
CA PHE A 255 -18.43 11.40 4.23
C PHE A 255 -18.79 12.41 5.31
N LYS A 256 -19.14 13.64 4.90
CA LYS A 256 -19.50 14.72 5.80
C LYS A 256 -20.79 14.43 6.56
N GLU A 257 -21.82 13.97 5.89
CA GLU A 257 -23.13 13.67 6.50
C GLU A 257 -23.06 12.51 7.50
N GLU A 258 -22.20 11.51 7.24
CA GLU A 258 -21.96 10.40 8.15
C GLU A 258 -20.94 10.73 9.24
N ASN A 259 -20.41 11.96 9.30
CA ASN A 259 -19.29 12.35 10.18
C ASN A 259 -18.11 11.38 10.10
N CYS A 260 -17.82 10.88 8.91
CA CYS A 260 -16.74 9.91 8.69
C CYS A 260 -15.45 10.64 8.30
N PRO A 261 -14.38 10.53 9.09
CA PRO A 261 -13.13 11.20 8.76
C PRO A 261 -12.46 10.56 7.54
N THR A 262 -11.76 11.37 6.76
CA THR A 262 -10.81 10.91 5.72
C THR A 262 -9.38 10.89 6.25
N TYR A 263 -9.21 11.19 7.51
CA TYR A 263 -7.93 11.30 8.23
C TYR A 263 -6.89 12.23 7.60
N PHE A 264 -7.28 13.10 6.68
CA PHE A 264 -6.39 14.00 5.95
C PHE A 264 -5.40 14.78 6.84
N ASP A 265 -5.86 15.28 8.00
CA ASP A 265 -5.03 16.01 8.96
C ASP A 265 -4.41 15.14 10.06
N TYR A 266 -4.63 13.83 10.01
CA TYR A 266 -4.07 12.92 11.01
C TYR A 266 -2.57 12.73 10.78
N PRO A 267 -1.75 12.67 11.84
CA PRO A 267 -0.32 12.48 11.64
C PRO A 267 -0.02 11.15 10.98
N MET A 268 0.88 11.16 10.01
CA MET A 268 1.48 9.94 9.51
C MET A 268 2.56 9.52 10.51
N ALA A 269 2.20 8.63 11.44
CA ALA A 269 3.16 8.08 12.38
C ALA A 269 4.07 7.07 11.63
N LEU A 270 5.03 7.59 10.89
CA LEU A 270 6.05 6.78 10.22
C LEU A 270 7.24 6.48 11.18
N ASN A 271 7.16 6.95 12.41
CA ASN A 271 8.27 7.00 13.37
C ASN A 271 8.23 5.91 14.45
N ASP A 272 7.33 4.91 14.40
CA ASP A 272 7.23 3.85 15.41
C ASP A 272 7.57 2.46 14.84
#